data_ec2b77b340fa1258303213b66e702825
#
_entry.id   ec2b77b340fa1258303213b66e702825
#
_cell.length_a   1.000
_cell.length_b   1.000
_cell.length_c   1.000
_cell.angle_alpha   90.00
_cell.angle_beta   90.00
_cell.angle_gamma   90.00
#
_symmetry.space_group_name_H-M   'P 1'
#
loop_
_entity.id
_entity.type
_entity.pdbx_description
1 polymer ?
#
loop_
_entity_poly.entity_id
_entity_poly.type
_entity_poly.pdbx_seq_one_letter_code
_entity_poly.pdbx_strand_id
1 'polypeptide(L)'
;MSTIISFFNHKGGVGKTSMSCAISVTLAKEGKKVLLISTDPASNLDEVLDTKLNSTPTKVNGLENLEAMNINPVVAAYEYKEKMVAPFRGILPQTAIEQMEEQLSGACTVEIAGFNEFSKYVGDIDISKNYDHIILDTAPTGHTLRLLKLPSAWNSF
;
A
#
# COMPACT_ATOMS: atom_id res chain seq x y z
N MET A 1 -11.17 3.39 -16.69
CA MET A 1 -10.37 2.31 -16.08
C MET A 1 -9.04 2.90 -15.63
N SER A 2 -8.74 2.80 -14.34
CA SER A 2 -7.48 3.35 -13.82
C SER A 2 -6.29 2.51 -14.25
N THR A 3 -5.20 3.15 -14.63
CA THR A 3 -3.94 2.45 -14.91
C THR A 3 -3.14 2.32 -13.63
N ILE A 4 -2.74 1.11 -13.29
CA ILE A 4 -1.89 0.84 -12.13
C ILE A 4 -0.44 0.81 -12.58
N ILE A 5 0.39 1.63 -11.98
CA ILE A 5 1.83 1.67 -12.21
C ILE A 5 2.53 1.32 -10.90
N SER A 6 3.33 0.28 -10.93
CA SER A 6 4.06 -0.18 -9.76
C SER A 6 5.56 -0.04 -9.96
N PHE A 7 6.24 0.54 -8.98
CA PHE A 7 7.70 0.69 -8.97
C PHE A 7 8.31 -0.27 -7.96
N PHE A 8 9.10 -1.21 -8.46
CA PHE A 8 9.83 -2.18 -7.67
C PHE A 8 11.33 -2.04 -7.92
N ASN A 9 12.11 -2.05 -6.87
CA ASN A 9 13.56 -2.12 -6.99
C ASN A 9 14.11 -3.26 -6.14
N HIS A 10 14.91 -4.14 -6.74
CA HIS A 10 15.51 -5.31 -6.09
C HIS A 10 16.66 -4.97 -5.13
N LYS A 11 17.18 -3.76 -5.19
CA LYS A 11 18.23 -3.28 -4.26
C LYS A 11 17.71 -2.01 -3.62
N GLY A 12 17.66 -1.97 -2.30
CA GLY A 12 17.34 -0.78 -1.53
C GLY A 12 18.23 0.38 -1.97
N GLY A 13 17.77 1.16 -2.93
CA GLY A 13 18.48 2.27 -3.53
C GLY A 13 17.61 3.51 -3.54
N VAL A 14 18.24 4.62 -3.23
CA VAL A 14 17.75 5.99 -3.36
C VAL A 14 17.33 6.20 -4.82
N GLY A 15 16.06 6.45 -5.10
CA GLY A 15 15.59 6.73 -6.46
C GLY A 15 14.19 6.25 -6.77
N LYS A 16 13.73 5.19 -6.12
CA LYS A 16 12.38 4.66 -6.34
C LYS A 16 11.30 5.66 -5.94
N THR A 17 11.37 6.18 -4.72
CA THR A 17 10.46 7.21 -4.22
C THR A 17 10.53 8.48 -5.03
N SER A 18 11.73 8.93 -5.39
CA SER A 18 11.94 10.12 -6.24
C SER A 18 11.34 9.93 -7.64
N MET A 19 11.47 8.74 -8.23
CA MET A 19 10.90 8.42 -9.54
C MET A 19 9.37 8.33 -9.47
N SER A 20 8.82 7.69 -8.45
CA SER A 20 7.37 7.61 -8.23
C SER A 20 6.76 8.99 -8.06
N CYS A 21 7.41 9.85 -7.29
CA CYS A 21 6.99 11.25 -7.10
C CYS A 21 7.07 12.04 -8.41
N ALA A 22 8.18 11.93 -9.14
CA ALA A 22 8.38 12.66 -10.41
C ALA A 22 7.31 12.31 -11.44
N ILE A 23 7.00 11.03 -11.60
CA ILE A 23 5.95 10.56 -12.51
C ILE A 23 4.57 11.01 -12.04
N SER A 24 4.27 10.90 -10.75
CA SER A 24 3.00 11.34 -10.18
C SER A 24 2.76 12.83 -10.38
N VAL A 25 3.77 13.65 -10.12
CA VAL A 25 3.70 15.10 -10.32
C VAL A 25 3.54 15.45 -11.80
N THR A 26 4.27 14.79 -12.68
CA THR A 26 4.18 15.02 -14.13
C THR A 26 2.78 14.72 -14.65
N LEU A 27 2.22 13.55 -14.31
CA LEU A 27 0.87 13.17 -14.71
C LEU A 27 -0.19 14.12 -14.14
N ALA A 28 -0.04 14.52 -12.89
CA ALA A 28 -0.96 15.48 -12.27
C ALA A 28 -0.92 16.85 -12.96
N LYS A 29 0.25 17.33 -13.36
CA LYS A 29 0.41 18.58 -14.13
C LYS A 29 -0.18 18.48 -15.53
N GLU A 30 -0.26 17.29 -16.10
CA GLU A 30 -0.94 17.02 -17.37
C GLU A 30 -2.47 16.92 -17.24
N GLY A 31 -3.01 17.16 -16.06
CA GLY A 31 -4.45 17.13 -15.78
C GLY A 31 -5.00 15.73 -15.44
N LYS A 32 -4.12 14.75 -15.23
CA LYS A 32 -4.52 13.41 -14.80
C LYS A 32 -4.74 13.35 -13.29
N LYS A 33 -5.79 12.67 -12.85
CA LYS A 33 -6.04 12.42 -11.44
C LYS A 33 -5.20 11.24 -10.98
N VAL A 34 -4.28 11.48 -10.05
CA VAL A 34 -3.27 10.51 -9.61
C VAL A 34 -3.38 10.28 -8.11
N LEU A 35 -3.35 9.00 -7.72
CA LEU A 35 -3.14 8.58 -6.34
C LEU A 35 -1.78 7.90 -6.21
N LEU A 36 -0.91 8.43 -5.38
CA LEU A 36 0.38 7.85 -5.04
C LEU A 36 0.29 7.19 -3.66
N ILE A 37 0.53 5.89 -3.62
CA ILE A 37 0.49 5.08 -2.40
C ILE A 37 1.88 4.56 -2.09
N SER A 38 2.40 4.85 -0.90
CA SER A 38 3.61 4.22 -0.39
C SER A 38 3.27 3.20 0.71
N THR A 39 3.92 2.05 0.63
CA THR A 39 3.93 1.03 1.68
C THR A 39 5.32 0.86 2.30
N ASP A 40 6.27 1.71 1.91
CA ASP A 40 7.64 1.67 2.41
C ASP A 40 7.74 2.48 3.71
N PRO A 41 8.04 1.86 4.86
CA PRO A 41 8.18 2.59 6.12
C PRO A 41 9.37 3.56 6.14
N ALA A 42 10.34 3.37 5.25
CA ALA A 42 11.47 4.26 5.07
C ALA A 42 11.24 5.34 4.00
N SER A 43 10.02 5.43 3.49
CA SER A 43 9.64 6.45 2.50
C SER A 43 9.67 7.84 3.13
N ASN A 44 10.24 8.77 2.39
CA ASN A 44 10.27 10.20 2.74
C ASN A 44 9.32 11.02 1.86
N LEU A 45 8.18 10.44 1.50
CA LEU A 45 7.17 11.10 0.64
C LEU A 45 6.71 12.45 1.21
N ASP A 46 6.53 12.54 2.52
CA ASP A 46 6.13 13.76 3.22
C ASP A 46 7.09 14.92 2.93
N GLU A 47 8.40 14.63 2.96
CA GLU A 47 9.45 15.62 2.69
C GLU A 47 9.51 15.96 1.20
N VAL A 48 9.46 14.96 0.34
CA VAL A 48 9.57 15.16 -1.12
C VAL A 48 8.36 15.92 -1.68
N LEU A 49 7.17 15.69 -1.14
CA LEU A 49 5.94 16.35 -1.56
C LEU A 49 5.59 17.60 -0.75
N ASP A 50 6.40 17.93 0.27
CA ASP A 50 6.13 19.04 1.20
C ASP A 50 4.69 19.00 1.73
N THR A 51 4.24 17.81 2.07
CA THR A 51 2.86 17.56 2.51
C THR A 51 2.84 16.48 3.57
N LYS A 52 2.24 16.77 4.71
CA LYS A 52 2.07 15.76 5.76
C LYS A 52 1.03 14.72 5.32
N LEU A 53 1.49 13.49 5.14
CA LEU A 53 0.68 12.37 4.69
C LEU A 53 0.24 11.50 5.87
N ASN A 54 -0.82 10.76 5.65
CA ASN A 54 -1.34 9.76 6.57
C ASN A 54 -1.81 8.51 5.80
N SER A 55 -2.53 7.61 6.45
CA SER A 55 -3.03 6.37 5.86
C SER A 55 -4.26 6.54 4.95
N THR A 56 -4.69 7.75 4.70
CA THR A 56 -5.80 8.07 3.78
C THR A 56 -5.34 9.03 2.69
N PRO A 57 -5.98 9.02 1.51
CA PRO A 57 -5.64 9.94 0.43
C PRO A 57 -5.70 11.39 0.89
N THR A 58 -4.58 12.10 0.73
CA THR A 58 -4.42 13.51 1.12
C THR A 58 -3.95 14.31 -0.09
N LYS A 59 -4.60 15.43 -0.34
CA LYS A 59 -4.19 16.33 -1.43
C LYS A 59 -2.78 16.87 -1.17
N VAL A 60 -1.94 16.79 -2.19
CA VAL A 60 -0.58 17.32 -2.15
C VAL A 60 -0.61 18.85 -2.34
N ASN A 61 0.14 19.55 -1.51
CA ASN A 61 0.22 21.01 -1.55
C ASN A 61 0.65 21.50 -2.95
N GLY A 62 -0.13 22.41 -3.52
CA GLY A 62 0.16 23.01 -4.83
C GLY A 62 -0.17 22.14 -6.05
N LEU A 63 -0.75 20.96 -5.87
CA LEU A 63 -1.12 20.04 -6.95
C LEU A 63 -2.55 19.52 -6.76
N GLU A 64 -3.50 20.08 -7.49
CA GLU A 64 -4.92 19.75 -7.34
C GLU A 64 -5.26 18.31 -7.75
N ASN A 65 -4.53 17.76 -8.71
CA ASN A 65 -4.80 16.44 -9.29
C ASN A 65 -3.96 15.31 -8.66
N LEU A 66 -3.16 15.60 -7.65
CA LEU A 66 -2.36 14.61 -6.94
C LEU A 66 -2.83 14.44 -5.50
N GLU A 67 -3.17 13.22 -5.17
CA GLU A 67 -3.34 12.77 -3.79
C GLU A 67 -2.26 11.74 -3.47
N ALA A 68 -1.81 11.73 -2.25
CA ALA A 68 -0.81 10.77 -1.77
C ALA A 68 -1.20 10.23 -0.39
N MET A 69 -0.70 9.05 -0.08
CA MET A 69 -0.88 8.42 1.22
C MET A 69 0.30 7.51 1.58
N ASN A 70 0.54 7.39 2.87
CA ASN A 70 1.50 6.47 3.45
C ASN A 70 0.77 5.38 4.24
N ILE A 71 0.83 4.15 3.78
CA ILE A 71 0.37 3.00 4.54
C ILE A 71 1.49 2.58 5.49
N ASN A 72 1.22 2.65 6.80
CA ASN A 72 2.16 2.11 7.77
C ASN A 72 2.02 0.59 7.82
N PRO A 73 3.00 -0.18 7.32
CA PRO A 73 2.87 -1.63 7.23
C PRO A 73 2.84 -2.32 8.60
N VAL A 74 3.39 -1.70 9.64
CA VAL A 74 3.36 -2.23 11.00
C VAL A 74 1.95 -2.12 11.59
N VAL A 75 1.31 -0.97 11.41
CA VAL A 75 -0.09 -0.75 11.84
C VAL A 75 -1.02 -1.68 11.07
N ALA A 76 -0.85 -1.76 9.75
CA ALA A 76 -1.64 -2.66 8.90
C ALA A 76 -1.48 -4.12 9.31
N ALA A 77 -0.25 -4.56 9.65
CA ALA A 77 0.01 -5.91 10.13
C ALA A 77 -0.66 -6.18 11.48
N TYR A 78 -0.65 -5.21 12.39
CA TYR A 78 -1.33 -5.33 13.68
C TYR A 78 -2.85 -5.48 13.50
N GLU A 79 -3.46 -4.62 12.69
CA GLU A 79 -4.90 -4.69 12.39
C GLU A 79 -5.27 -6.00 11.69
N TYR A 80 -4.46 -6.45 10.75
CA TYR A 80 -4.63 -7.75 10.09
C TYR A 80 -4.58 -8.91 11.08
N LYS A 81 -3.58 -8.93 11.97
CA LYS A 81 -3.45 -9.93 13.02
C LYS A 81 -4.66 -9.94 13.93
N GLU A 82 -5.09 -8.78 14.42
CA GLU A 82 -6.27 -8.66 15.28
C GLU A 82 -7.53 -9.18 14.57
N LYS A 83 -7.73 -8.82 13.31
CA LYS A 83 -8.86 -9.30 12.52
C LYS A 83 -8.88 -10.83 12.36
N MET A 84 -7.71 -11.44 12.23
CA MET A 84 -7.59 -12.91 12.08
C MET A 84 -7.75 -13.65 13.40
N VAL A 85 -7.29 -13.10 14.50
CA VAL A 85 -7.25 -13.78 15.81
C VAL A 85 -8.50 -13.51 16.66
N ALA A 86 -9.06 -12.31 16.59
CA ALA A 86 -10.19 -11.90 17.43
C ALA A 86 -11.40 -12.85 17.41
N PRO A 87 -11.81 -13.42 16.26
CA PRO A 87 -12.94 -14.36 16.24
C PRO A 87 -12.72 -15.65 17.05
N PHE A 88 -11.46 -16.00 17.29
CA PHE A 88 -11.08 -17.22 17.99
C PHE A 88 -10.80 -17.01 19.48
N ARG A 89 -10.68 -15.75 19.91
CA ARG A 89 -10.50 -15.43 21.33
C ARG A 89 -11.77 -15.82 22.11
N GLY A 90 -11.59 -16.61 23.16
CA GLY A 90 -12.70 -17.15 23.95
C GLY A 90 -13.27 -18.48 23.43
N ILE A 91 -12.88 -18.92 22.22
CA ILE A 91 -13.26 -20.21 21.65
C ILE A 91 -12.11 -21.21 21.75
N LEU A 92 -10.90 -20.76 21.41
CA LEU A 92 -9.69 -21.59 21.48
C LEU A 92 -8.93 -21.37 22.79
N PRO A 93 -8.16 -22.40 23.24
CA PRO A 93 -7.25 -22.23 24.39
C PRO A 93 -6.25 -21.11 24.15
N GLN A 94 -5.82 -20.45 25.24
CA GLN A 94 -4.87 -19.33 25.18
C GLN A 94 -3.57 -19.71 24.44
N THR A 95 -3.08 -20.93 24.65
CA THR A 95 -1.87 -21.43 23.96
C THR A 95 -2.03 -21.49 22.43
N ALA A 96 -3.22 -21.82 21.93
CA ALA A 96 -3.50 -21.81 20.50
C ALA A 96 -3.55 -20.36 19.94
N ILE A 97 -4.13 -19.45 20.70
CA ILE A 97 -4.16 -18.01 20.34
C ILE A 97 -2.73 -17.45 20.27
N GLU A 98 -1.88 -17.74 21.24
CA GLU A 98 -0.47 -17.28 21.25
C GLU A 98 0.32 -17.83 20.04
N GLN A 99 0.10 -19.10 19.67
CA GLN A 99 0.70 -19.68 18.48
C GLN A 99 0.24 -18.99 17.19
N MET A 100 -1.05 -18.67 17.09
CA MET A 100 -1.57 -17.91 15.94
C MET A 100 -0.95 -16.50 15.86
N GLU A 101 -0.86 -15.82 16.99
CA GLU A 101 -0.26 -14.48 17.07
C GLU A 101 1.23 -14.51 16.71
N GLU A 102 1.96 -15.53 17.13
CA GLU A 102 3.36 -15.72 16.77
C GLU A 102 3.54 -15.97 15.25
N GLN A 103 2.72 -16.84 14.67
CA GLN A 103 2.76 -17.11 13.23
C GLN A 103 2.44 -15.86 12.39
N LEU A 104 1.51 -15.02 12.88
CA LEU A 104 1.12 -13.77 12.23
C LEU A 104 2.03 -12.58 12.58
N SER A 105 3.12 -12.79 13.26
CA SER A 105 4.07 -11.71 13.64
C SER A 105 5.28 -11.63 12.69
N GLY A 106 5.35 -12.48 11.68
CA GLY A 106 6.45 -12.51 10.72
C GLY A 106 6.45 -11.39 9.69
N ALA A 107 7.59 -11.20 9.04
CA ALA A 107 7.76 -10.21 7.97
C ALA A 107 6.77 -10.41 6.81
N CYS A 108 6.41 -11.66 6.49
CA CYS A 108 5.41 -11.97 5.46
C CYS A 108 4.04 -11.36 5.78
N THR A 109 3.64 -11.32 7.05
CA THR A 109 2.37 -10.74 7.48
C THR A 109 2.34 -9.22 7.26
N VAL A 110 3.46 -8.55 7.53
CA VAL A 110 3.62 -7.12 7.29
C VAL A 110 3.42 -6.79 5.80
N GLU A 111 3.98 -7.61 4.92
CA GLU A 111 3.83 -7.45 3.47
C GLU A 111 2.41 -7.71 2.98
N ILE A 112 1.81 -8.80 3.44
CA ILE A 112 0.43 -9.16 3.10
C ILE A 112 -0.53 -8.08 3.57
N ALA A 113 -0.35 -7.57 4.78
CA ALA A 113 -1.19 -6.51 5.33
C ALA A 113 -1.06 -5.20 4.55
N GLY A 114 0.16 -4.78 4.20
CA GLY A 114 0.39 -3.62 3.34
C GLY A 114 -0.25 -3.77 1.96
N PHE A 115 -0.14 -4.95 1.37
CA PHE A 115 -0.78 -5.26 0.09
C PHE A 115 -2.31 -5.26 0.19
N ASN A 116 -2.88 -5.79 1.28
CA ASN A 116 -4.32 -5.76 1.51
C ASN A 116 -4.86 -4.32 1.60
N GLU A 117 -4.16 -3.44 2.29
CA GLU A 117 -4.54 -2.03 2.35
C GLU A 117 -4.51 -1.37 0.96
N PHE A 118 -3.46 -1.63 0.19
CA PHE A 118 -3.36 -1.16 -1.18
C PHE A 118 -4.51 -1.71 -2.05
N SER A 119 -4.81 -3.00 -1.97
CA SER A 119 -5.85 -3.64 -2.80
C SER A 119 -7.24 -3.08 -2.56
N LYS A 120 -7.53 -2.49 -1.41
CA LYS A 120 -8.79 -1.78 -1.16
C LYS A 120 -8.99 -0.60 -2.12
N TYR A 121 -7.92 0.11 -2.44
CA TYR A 121 -7.98 1.27 -3.35
C TYR A 121 -8.04 0.88 -4.82
N VAL A 122 -7.46 -0.25 -5.18
CA VAL A 122 -7.43 -0.75 -6.56
C VAL A 122 -8.65 -1.60 -6.88
N GLY A 123 -9.06 -2.44 -5.93
CA GLY A 123 -10.17 -3.38 -6.10
C GLY A 123 -11.55 -2.75 -5.97
N ASP A 124 -11.67 -1.63 -5.27
CA ASP A 124 -12.92 -0.91 -5.14
C ASP A 124 -13.15 -0.02 -6.36
N ILE A 125 -14.13 -0.39 -7.18
CA ILE A 125 -14.49 0.33 -8.40
C ILE A 125 -14.92 1.77 -8.09
N ASP A 126 -15.60 2.00 -6.97
CA ASP A 126 -16.07 3.34 -6.60
C ASP A 126 -14.92 4.27 -6.18
N ILE A 127 -13.87 3.72 -5.61
CA ILE A 127 -12.66 4.46 -5.27
C ILE A 127 -11.78 4.63 -6.50
N SER A 128 -11.49 3.53 -7.21
CA SER A 128 -10.53 3.54 -8.31
C SER A 128 -10.97 4.40 -9.50
N LYS A 129 -12.27 4.50 -9.76
CA LYS A 129 -12.79 5.35 -10.85
C LYS A 129 -12.53 6.86 -10.64
N ASN A 130 -12.19 7.29 -9.43
CA ASN A 130 -11.84 8.67 -9.13
C ASN A 130 -10.44 9.05 -9.60
N TYR A 131 -9.62 8.07 -10.00
CA TYR A 131 -8.23 8.27 -10.41
C TYR A 131 -7.99 7.74 -11.82
N ASP A 132 -7.22 8.48 -12.60
CA ASP A 132 -6.74 8.01 -13.91
C ASP A 132 -5.57 7.05 -13.73
N HIS A 133 -4.71 7.32 -12.74
CA HIS A 133 -3.54 6.50 -12.41
C HIS A 133 -3.44 6.28 -10.90
N ILE A 134 -3.10 5.04 -10.52
CA ILE A 134 -2.72 4.69 -9.15
C ILE A 134 -1.27 4.21 -9.19
N ILE A 135 -0.39 4.90 -8.47
CA ILE A 135 1.04 4.63 -8.45
C ILE A 135 1.41 4.03 -7.11
N LEU A 136 2.06 2.89 -7.13
CA LEU A 136 2.50 2.18 -5.94
C LEU A 136 4.01 2.29 -5.77
N ASP A 137 4.44 2.95 -4.69
CA ASP A 137 5.81 2.98 -4.21
C ASP A 137 5.95 1.98 -3.05
N THR A 138 6.53 0.83 -3.31
CA THR A 138 6.63 -0.26 -2.35
C THR A 138 8.07 -0.64 -2.03
N ALA A 139 8.32 -1.04 -0.77
CA ALA A 139 9.53 -1.78 -0.42
C ALA A 139 9.46 -3.15 -1.12
N PRO A 140 10.47 -3.52 -1.93
CA PRO A 140 10.39 -4.73 -2.72
C PRO A 140 10.69 -5.94 -1.85
N THR A 141 9.71 -6.81 -1.76
CA THR A 141 9.95 -8.15 -1.29
C THR A 141 9.50 -9.13 -2.39
N GLY A 142 10.15 -10.29 -2.45
CA GLY A 142 9.84 -11.30 -3.46
C GLY A 142 8.40 -11.80 -3.42
N HIS A 143 7.72 -11.65 -2.27
CA HIS A 143 6.32 -12.04 -2.08
C HIS A 143 5.35 -11.07 -2.74
N THR A 144 5.56 -9.78 -2.61
CA THR A 144 4.73 -8.75 -3.26
C THR A 144 4.76 -8.90 -4.78
N LEU A 145 5.93 -9.20 -5.35
CA LEU A 145 6.08 -9.46 -6.79
C LEU A 145 5.33 -10.71 -7.25
N ARG A 146 5.27 -11.75 -6.42
CA ARG A 146 4.52 -12.97 -6.73
C ARG A 146 3.01 -12.73 -6.69
N LEU A 147 2.52 -11.97 -5.72
CA LEU A 147 1.10 -11.63 -5.62
C LEU A 147 0.62 -10.80 -6.82
N LEU A 148 1.44 -9.86 -7.28
CA LEU A 148 1.11 -9.04 -8.45
C LEU A 148 1.20 -9.80 -9.79
N LYS A 149 1.91 -10.93 -9.82
CA LYS A 149 2.03 -11.78 -11.03
C LYS A 149 0.92 -12.80 -11.18
N LEU A 150 0.01 -12.93 -10.21
CA LEU A 150 -1.12 -13.86 -10.28
C LEU A 150 -2.32 -13.17 -10.96
N PRO A 151 -2.57 -13.39 -12.27
CA PRO A 151 -3.71 -12.76 -12.96
C PRO A 151 -5.05 -13.16 -12.35
N SER A 152 -5.13 -14.34 -11.72
CA SER A 152 -6.33 -14.83 -11.05
C SER A 152 -6.66 -14.08 -9.75
N ALA A 153 -5.69 -13.44 -9.12
CA ALA A 153 -5.93 -12.65 -7.91
C ALA A 153 -6.70 -11.35 -8.21
N TRP A 154 -6.64 -10.86 -9.45
CA TRP A 154 -7.30 -9.63 -9.87
C TRP A 154 -8.73 -9.83 -10.37
N ASN A 155 -9.08 -11.05 -10.76
CA ASN A 155 -10.40 -11.38 -11.29
C ASN A 155 -11.38 -11.92 -10.23
N SER A 156 -10.95 -12.05 -8.98
CA SER A 156 -11.75 -12.61 -7.86
C SER A 156 -12.24 -11.54 -6.88
N PHE A 157 -12.05 -10.28 -7.20
CA PHE A 157 -12.48 -9.15 -6.38
C PHE A 157 -13.52 -8.29 -7.09
#